data_1b3e3d23e40a23cf107cda6f63d01491
#
_entry.id   1b3e3d23e40a23cf107cda6f63d01491
#
_cell.length_a   1.000
_cell.length_b   1.000
_cell.length_c   1.000
_cell.angle_alpha   90.00
_cell.angle_beta   90.00
_cell.angle_gamma   90.00
#
_symmetry.space_group_name_H-M   'P 1'
#
loop_
_entity.id
_entity.type
_entity.pdbx_description
1 polymer ?
#
loop_
_entity_poly.entity_id
_entity_poly.type
_entity_poly.pdbx_seq_one_letter_code
_entity_poly.pdbx_strand_id
1 'polypeptide(L)'
;MSCRTATLVVGMLCFAALQLTVAAESEDLHPYLERGFSLDLGVFFPDRQLDLRVNGTLTGVNDEIDFDRRGRLKRGDEIFAAELSWRFRGRWSVVGQYFKSADSTRAVLAKDIEWGNVVFGAGSNAAVGTNFSLTRIFFGRQLNTSKSHDVGIGGGLHLFDIGAFIEGEILINGTTAAARRSVGDDALLPNIGAWYKYSISPRWALRTRLDLLSADVGDYDGLLLNVALGLNFRAFEHVGFGLNYNYFELDVGIDKSDWRGDIETTYHGVYANVSFYY
;
A
#
# COMPACT_ATOMS: atom_id res chain seq x y z
N MET A 1 -16.84 -9.65 15.11
CA MET A 1 -17.21 -8.67 16.15
C MET A 1 -15.98 -7.91 16.59
N SER A 2 -15.54 -6.92 15.84
CA SER A 2 -14.47 -5.99 16.30
C SER A 2 -14.56 -4.65 15.57
N CYS A 3 -15.68 -3.93 15.74
CA CYS A 3 -15.88 -2.60 15.14
C CYS A 3 -15.56 -1.45 16.12
N ARG A 4 -14.70 -1.65 17.13
CA ARG A 4 -14.51 -0.64 18.21
C ARG A 4 -13.14 0.07 18.21
N THR A 5 -12.17 -0.35 17.43
CA THR A 5 -10.82 0.24 17.46
C THR A 5 -10.58 1.31 16.41
N ALA A 6 -11.28 1.31 15.29
CA ALA A 6 -11.07 2.29 14.21
C ALA A 6 -11.54 3.71 14.57
N THR A 7 -12.51 3.86 15.47
CA THR A 7 -13.10 5.18 15.79
C THR A 7 -12.18 6.07 16.64
N LEU A 8 -11.21 5.50 17.35
CA LEU A 8 -10.35 6.26 18.29
C LEU A 8 -9.13 6.90 17.64
N VAL A 9 -8.62 6.32 16.56
CA VAL A 9 -7.42 6.82 15.87
C VAL A 9 -7.73 8.04 15.00
N VAL A 10 -8.92 8.10 14.40
CA VAL A 10 -9.33 9.24 13.54
C VAL A 10 -9.54 10.52 14.36
N GLY A 11 -10.01 10.40 15.60
CA GLY A 11 -10.24 11.55 16.47
C GLY A 11 -8.96 12.26 16.97
N MET A 12 -7.84 11.54 17.04
CA MET A 12 -6.62 12.10 17.66
C MET A 12 -5.73 12.83 16.64
N LEU A 13 -5.83 12.49 15.36
CA LEU A 13 -5.06 13.16 14.28
C LEU A 13 -5.61 14.53 13.89
N CYS A 14 -6.90 14.79 14.09
CA CYS A 14 -7.50 16.10 13.80
C CYS A 14 -7.15 17.20 14.81
N PHE A 15 -6.75 16.86 16.04
CA PHE A 15 -6.50 17.86 17.10
C PHE A 15 -5.08 18.41 17.13
N ALA A 16 -4.10 17.70 16.57
CA ALA A 16 -2.69 18.15 16.58
C ALA A 16 -2.35 19.19 15.50
N ALA A 17 -3.21 19.39 14.51
CA ALA A 17 -2.96 20.31 13.39
C ALA A 17 -3.26 21.80 13.71
N LEU A 18 -3.81 22.12 14.88
CA LEU A 18 -4.40 23.45 15.10
C LEU A 18 -3.53 24.47 15.87
N GLN A 19 -2.32 24.12 16.31
CA GLN A 19 -1.54 25.05 17.16
C GLN A 19 -0.09 25.32 16.73
N LEU A 20 0.31 25.07 15.51
CA LEU A 20 1.62 25.52 14.99
C LEU A 20 1.49 26.79 14.16
N THR A 21 0.99 27.87 14.74
CA THR A 21 1.21 29.21 14.22
C THR A 21 2.54 29.73 14.72
N VAL A 22 3.63 29.35 14.10
CA VAL A 22 4.90 30.08 14.19
C VAL A 22 5.09 30.82 12.87
N ALA A 23 5.06 32.15 12.96
CA ALA A 23 5.28 33.06 11.88
C ALA A 23 6.67 32.83 11.24
N ALA A 24 6.68 32.46 9.98
CA ALA A 24 7.82 32.68 9.11
C ALA A 24 7.29 33.29 7.79
N GLU A 25 7.25 34.60 7.74
CA GLU A 25 7.22 35.33 6.48
C GLU A 25 8.60 35.16 5.82
N SER A 26 8.81 34.06 5.12
CA SER A 26 9.83 33.98 4.09
C SER A 26 9.11 33.99 2.75
N GLU A 27 9.51 34.86 1.83
CA GLU A 27 8.95 34.95 0.47
C GLU A 27 9.17 33.65 -0.31
N ASP A 28 10.14 32.83 0.10
CA ASP A 28 10.47 31.54 -0.51
C ASP A 28 9.80 30.38 0.24
N LEU A 29 9.00 29.60 -0.47
CA LEU A 29 8.36 28.41 0.03
C LEU A 29 9.15 27.15 -0.36
N HIS A 30 8.81 26.04 0.30
CA HIS A 30 9.34 24.75 -0.12
C HIS A 30 8.74 24.35 -1.49
N PRO A 31 9.54 23.77 -2.42
CA PRO A 31 9.10 23.43 -3.79
C PRO A 31 7.81 22.59 -3.88
N TYR A 32 7.50 21.76 -2.91
CA TYR A 32 6.23 21.03 -2.86
C TYR A 32 4.98 21.92 -2.84
N LEU A 33 5.11 23.17 -2.41
CA LEU A 33 4.01 24.14 -2.40
C LEU A 33 4.08 25.09 -3.59
N GLU A 34 5.27 25.37 -4.11
CA GLU A 34 5.47 26.31 -5.21
C GLU A 34 5.42 25.67 -6.59
N ARG A 35 6.13 24.55 -6.75
CA ARG A 35 6.28 23.91 -8.06
C ARG A 35 5.01 23.14 -8.45
N GLY A 36 4.75 23.12 -9.76
CA GLY A 36 3.59 22.43 -10.32
C GLY A 36 3.78 20.91 -10.44
N PHE A 37 5.02 20.44 -10.41
CA PHE A 37 5.35 19.04 -10.64
C PHE A 37 6.37 18.55 -9.63
N SER A 38 6.15 17.35 -9.10
CA SER A 38 7.15 16.63 -8.31
C SER A 38 7.15 15.14 -8.62
N LEU A 39 8.34 14.55 -8.60
CA LEU A 39 8.57 13.12 -8.72
C LEU A 39 9.38 12.64 -7.52
N ASP A 40 8.83 11.72 -6.76
CA ASP A 40 9.50 11.06 -5.64
C ASP A 40 9.83 9.62 -6.02
N LEU A 41 11.10 9.27 -5.94
CA LEU A 41 11.60 7.92 -6.16
C LEU A 41 12.27 7.44 -4.90
N GLY A 42 11.90 6.27 -4.41
CA GLY A 42 12.46 5.84 -3.14
C GLY A 42 12.25 4.37 -2.81
N VAL A 43 12.62 4.06 -1.59
CA VAL A 43 12.59 2.72 -1.03
C VAL A 43 11.74 2.73 0.22
N PHE A 44 10.80 1.82 0.29
CA PHE A 44 9.95 1.58 1.44
C PHE A 44 10.48 0.37 2.21
N PHE A 45 10.61 0.52 3.50
CA PHE A 45 11.06 -0.50 4.45
C PHE A 45 9.88 -0.89 5.34
N PRO A 46 8.97 -1.74 4.86
CA PRO A 46 7.79 -2.08 5.64
C PRO A 46 8.10 -3.10 6.73
N ASP A 47 7.44 -2.94 7.88
CA ASP A 47 7.05 -4.04 8.73
C ASP A 47 5.65 -4.46 8.27
N ARG A 48 5.46 -5.69 7.85
CA ARG A 48 4.21 -6.11 7.22
C ARG A 48 3.59 -7.30 7.92
N GLN A 49 2.28 -7.32 7.90
CA GLN A 49 1.46 -8.48 8.20
C GLN A 49 0.57 -8.73 6.99
N LEU A 50 0.61 -9.93 6.46
CA LEU A 50 -0.26 -10.38 5.38
C LEU A 50 -0.96 -11.63 5.85
N ASP A 51 -2.26 -11.55 6.01
CA ASP A 51 -3.15 -12.67 6.24
C ASP A 51 -3.99 -12.85 4.97
N LEU A 52 -3.72 -13.89 4.22
CA LEU A 52 -4.48 -14.28 3.05
C LEU A 52 -5.23 -15.56 3.37
N ARG A 53 -6.55 -15.49 3.37
CA ARG A 53 -7.43 -16.63 3.52
C ARG A 53 -8.17 -16.87 2.24
N VAL A 54 -8.07 -18.07 1.73
CA VAL A 54 -8.85 -18.53 0.58
C VAL A 54 -9.81 -19.60 1.09
N ASN A 55 -11.06 -19.20 1.30
CA ASN A 55 -12.12 -20.12 1.75
C ASN A 55 -12.76 -20.81 0.55
N GLY A 56 -12.36 -22.02 0.29
CA GLY A 56 -12.96 -23.07 -0.55
C GLY A 56 -13.84 -22.63 -1.69
N THR A 57 -13.45 -22.54 -2.84
CA THR A 57 -13.80 -22.95 -4.19
C THR A 57 -12.93 -22.26 -5.21
N LEU A 58 -11.63 -22.31 -5.02
CA LEU A 58 -10.78 -22.42 -6.22
C LEU A 58 -11.17 -23.74 -6.87
N THR A 59 -11.50 -23.71 -8.15
CA THR A 59 -11.79 -24.95 -8.88
C THR A 59 -10.66 -25.91 -8.64
N GLY A 60 -10.86 -26.91 -7.77
CA GLY A 60 -9.88 -27.93 -7.42
C GLY A 60 -9.13 -27.75 -6.11
N VAL A 61 -9.47 -26.80 -5.24
CA VAL A 61 -8.95 -26.73 -3.87
C VAL A 61 -10.08 -27.07 -2.91
N ASN A 62 -9.95 -28.17 -2.17
CA ASN A 62 -11.00 -28.66 -1.28
C ASN A 62 -10.85 -28.18 0.18
N ASP A 63 -9.73 -27.50 0.51
CA ASP A 63 -9.42 -27.04 1.85
C ASP A 63 -9.06 -25.56 1.88
N GLU A 64 -9.36 -24.90 2.99
CA GLU A 64 -8.90 -23.57 3.31
C GLU A 64 -7.37 -23.54 3.34
N ILE A 65 -6.77 -22.72 2.49
CA ILE A 65 -5.32 -22.46 2.51
C ILE A 65 -5.12 -21.13 3.23
N ASP A 66 -4.61 -21.23 4.45
CA ASP A 66 -4.24 -20.10 5.27
C ASP A 66 -2.75 -19.76 5.04
N PHE A 67 -2.48 -18.59 4.48
CA PHE A 67 -1.14 -18.04 4.28
C PHE A 67 -0.83 -16.99 5.35
N ASP A 68 -1.01 -17.33 6.64
CA ASP A 68 -0.62 -16.44 7.72
C ASP A 68 0.90 -16.25 7.74
N ARG A 69 1.34 -15.03 7.47
CA ARG A 69 2.74 -14.65 7.57
C ARG A 69 2.93 -13.38 8.37
N ARG A 70 3.25 -13.58 9.65
CA ARG A 70 3.61 -12.51 10.59
C ARG A 70 5.12 -12.43 10.73
N GLY A 71 5.70 -11.23 10.54
CA GLY A 71 7.10 -11.03 10.85
C GLY A 71 7.74 -9.84 10.12
N ARG A 72 8.86 -9.42 10.68
CA ARG A 72 9.72 -8.42 10.04
C ARG A 72 10.33 -9.00 8.78
N LEU A 73 10.36 -8.20 7.73
CA LEU A 73 11.09 -8.51 6.52
C LEU A 73 12.55 -8.87 6.87
N LYS A 74 13.05 -9.93 6.28
CA LYS A 74 14.49 -10.18 6.30
C LYS A 74 15.17 -9.05 5.53
N ARG A 75 16.39 -8.70 5.95
CA ARG A 75 17.24 -7.71 5.27
C ARG A 75 17.31 -8.04 3.78
N GLY A 76 16.74 -7.19 2.92
CA GLY A 76 16.65 -7.38 1.47
C GLY A 76 15.25 -7.31 0.87
N ASP A 77 14.22 -7.07 1.68
CA ASP A 77 12.84 -6.94 1.22
C ASP A 77 12.44 -5.45 1.07
N GLU A 78 13.39 -4.64 0.56
CA GLU A 78 13.13 -3.25 0.23
C GLU A 78 12.19 -3.17 -0.96
N ILE A 79 11.17 -2.33 -0.83
CA ILE A 79 10.16 -2.13 -1.85
C ILE A 79 10.43 -0.81 -2.56
N PHE A 80 10.71 -0.86 -3.85
CA PHE A 80 10.77 0.34 -4.67
C PHE A 80 9.37 0.96 -4.76
N ALA A 81 9.30 2.28 -4.53
CA ALA A 81 8.09 3.05 -4.67
C ALA A 81 8.35 4.36 -5.40
N ALA A 82 7.37 4.78 -6.18
CA ALA A 82 7.40 6.02 -6.94
C ALA A 82 6.10 6.80 -6.72
N GLU A 83 6.20 8.12 -6.60
CA GLU A 83 5.06 9.03 -6.56
C GLU A 83 5.29 10.18 -7.52
N LEU A 84 4.33 10.43 -8.40
CA LEU A 84 4.27 11.56 -9.31
C LEU A 84 3.14 12.47 -8.87
N SER A 85 3.40 13.76 -8.69
CA SER A 85 2.37 14.76 -8.40
C SER A 85 2.43 15.89 -9.42
N TRP A 86 1.29 16.20 -10.00
CA TRP A 86 1.14 17.30 -10.94
C TRP A 86 -0.01 18.20 -10.54
N ARG A 87 0.29 19.47 -10.27
CA ARG A 87 -0.68 20.53 -10.00
C ARG A 87 -0.92 21.34 -11.27
N PHE A 88 -2.17 21.51 -11.64
CA PHE A 88 -2.57 22.27 -12.80
C PHE A 88 -3.73 23.22 -12.46
N ARG A 89 -3.90 24.26 -13.29
CA ARG A 89 -4.92 25.30 -13.09
C ARG A 89 -4.94 25.85 -11.66
N GLY A 90 -3.78 25.91 -11.02
CA GLY A 90 -3.55 26.51 -9.70
C GLY A 90 -4.07 25.74 -8.49
N ARG A 91 -5.16 24.96 -8.60
CA ARG A 91 -5.79 24.29 -7.46
C ARG A 91 -6.09 22.81 -7.65
N TRP A 92 -6.00 22.31 -8.87
CA TRP A 92 -6.25 20.92 -9.16
C TRP A 92 -4.94 20.13 -9.20
N SER A 93 -4.96 18.91 -8.73
CA SER A 93 -3.79 18.03 -8.78
C SER A 93 -4.17 16.62 -9.16
N VAL A 94 -3.25 15.96 -9.86
CA VAL A 94 -3.24 14.51 -10.09
C VAL A 94 -2.03 13.95 -9.41
N VAL A 95 -2.22 12.86 -8.70
CA VAL A 95 -1.13 12.11 -8.06
C VAL A 95 -1.20 10.66 -8.53
N GLY A 96 -0.09 10.17 -9.09
CA GLY A 96 0.12 8.76 -9.40
C GLY A 96 1.10 8.16 -8.42
N GLN A 97 0.80 6.97 -7.90
CA GLN A 97 1.72 6.21 -7.06
C GLN A 97 1.82 4.78 -7.55
N TYR A 98 2.99 4.22 -7.37
CA TYR A 98 3.25 2.82 -7.67
C TYR A 98 4.18 2.23 -6.64
N PHE A 99 3.84 1.04 -6.15
CA PHE A 99 4.81 0.18 -5.49
C PHE A 99 4.52 -1.30 -5.80
N LYS A 100 5.55 -2.12 -5.68
CA LYS A 100 5.46 -3.55 -5.91
C LYS A 100 6.27 -4.29 -4.87
N SER A 101 5.63 -5.29 -4.25
CA SER A 101 6.24 -6.23 -3.32
C SER A 101 6.11 -7.64 -3.86
N ALA A 102 7.17 -8.42 -3.79
CA ALA A 102 7.12 -9.84 -4.04
C ALA A 102 7.95 -10.54 -2.97
N ASP A 103 7.40 -11.56 -2.37
CA ASP A 103 8.06 -12.30 -1.32
C ASP A 103 7.85 -13.80 -1.49
N SER A 104 8.85 -14.57 -1.12
CA SER A 104 8.75 -16.02 -1.08
C SER A 104 9.60 -16.62 0.04
N THR A 105 9.10 -17.70 0.60
CA THR A 105 9.84 -18.47 1.59
C THR A 105 9.81 -19.93 1.23
N ARG A 106 10.87 -20.65 1.62
CA ARG A 106 10.87 -22.11 1.58
C ARG A 106 10.44 -22.64 2.94
N ALA A 107 9.50 -23.56 2.92
CA ALA A 107 8.98 -24.20 4.11
C ALA A 107 8.80 -25.70 3.85
N VAL A 108 8.87 -26.48 4.92
CA VAL A 108 8.44 -27.88 4.89
C VAL A 108 6.94 -27.89 5.15
N LEU A 109 6.17 -28.49 4.26
CA LEU A 109 4.72 -28.56 4.39
C LEU A 109 4.33 -29.42 5.59
N ALA A 110 3.47 -28.87 6.45
CA ALA A 110 2.99 -29.59 7.64
C ALA A 110 1.87 -30.59 7.30
N LYS A 111 1.15 -30.34 6.20
CA LYS A 111 0.06 -31.17 5.68
C LYS A 111 0.12 -31.24 4.16
N ASP A 112 -0.58 -32.18 3.55
CA ASP A 112 -0.77 -32.21 2.11
C ASP A 112 -1.53 -30.97 1.66
N ILE A 113 -1.10 -30.35 0.55
CA ILE A 113 -1.81 -29.26 -0.11
C ILE A 113 -2.26 -29.75 -1.49
N GLU A 114 -3.56 -29.92 -1.64
CA GLU A 114 -4.17 -30.27 -2.92
C GLU A 114 -4.55 -29.01 -3.69
N TRP A 115 -4.04 -28.87 -4.92
CA TRP A 115 -4.35 -27.75 -5.78
C TRP A 115 -4.62 -28.23 -7.21
N GLY A 116 -5.88 -28.28 -7.56
CA GLY A 116 -6.32 -28.87 -8.83
C GLY A 116 -6.02 -30.37 -8.89
N ASN A 117 -5.25 -30.74 -9.89
CA ASN A 117 -4.80 -32.13 -10.09
C ASN A 117 -3.41 -32.41 -9.49
N VAL A 118 -2.93 -31.56 -8.61
CA VAL A 118 -1.59 -31.64 -8.03
C VAL A 118 -1.67 -31.70 -6.50
N VAL A 119 -0.94 -32.63 -5.91
CA VAL A 119 -0.79 -32.74 -4.46
C VAL A 119 0.66 -32.46 -4.10
N PHE A 120 0.87 -31.44 -3.27
CA PHE A 120 2.15 -31.18 -2.60
C PHE A 120 2.13 -31.90 -1.26
N GLY A 121 2.91 -32.95 -1.13
CA GLY A 121 2.85 -33.84 0.03
C GLY A 121 3.40 -33.22 1.30
N ALA A 122 2.82 -33.58 2.45
CA ALA A 122 3.37 -33.28 3.77
C ALA A 122 4.83 -33.71 3.88
N GLY A 123 5.66 -32.93 4.53
CA GLY A 123 7.10 -33.20 4.65
C GLY A 123 7.94 -32.79 3.42
N SER A 124 7.33 -32.39 2.29
CA SER A 124 8.07 -31.90 1.14
C SER A 124 8.53 -30.44 1.34
N ASN A 125 9.65 -30.09 0.69
CA ASN A 125 10.09 -28.70 0.60
C ASN A 125 9.31 -27.98 -0.48
N ALA A 126 8.64 -26.89 -0.13
CA ALA A 126 7.96 -26.03 -1.06
C ALA A 126 8.40 -24.57 -0.88
N ALA A 127 8.46 -23.83 -1.99
CA ALA A 127 8.52 -22.39 -1.97
C ALA A 127 7.07 -21.87 -2.02
N VAL A 128 6.71 -21.09 -1.03
CA VAL A 128 5.42 -20.40 -0.96
C VAL A 128 5.68 -18.91 -1.04
N GLY A 129 4.94 -18.19 -1.85
CA GLY A 129 5.16 -16.76 -2.01
C GLY A 129 3.90 -16.02 -2.39
N THR A 130 3.98 -14.70 -2.18
CA THR A 130 2.95 -13.73 -2.55
C THR A 130 3.57 -12.63 -3.38
N ASN A 131 2.82 -12.10 -4.30
CA ASN A 131 3.12 -10.86 -5.00
C ASN A 131 1.97 -9.88 -4.78
N PHE A 132 2.35 -8.63 -4.62
CA PHE A 132 1.41 -7.54 -4.41
C PHE A 132 1.92 -6.32 -5.14
N SER A 133 1.10 -5.74 -5.99
CA SER A 133 1.38 -4.43 -6.58
C SER A 133 0.20 -3.50 -6.37
N LEU A 134 0.53 -2.24 -6.15
CA LEU A 134 -0.43 -1.16 -5.99
C LEU A 134 -0.11 -0.05 -6.97
N THR A 135 -1.09 0.29 -7.80
CA THR A 135 -1.09 1.52 -8.57
C THR A 135 -2.24 2.40 -8.08
N ARG A 136 -1.94 3.62 -7.65
CA ARG A 136 -2.93 4.60 -7.23
C ARG A 136 -2.95 5.77 -8.20
N ILE A 137 -4.15 6.18 -8.61
CA ILE A 137 -4.38 7.44 -9.34
C ILE A 137 -5.38 8.25 -8.52
N PHE A 138 -4.98 9.46 -8.15
CA PHE A 138 -5.77 10.32 -7.30
C PHE A 138 -5.93 11.70 -7.93
N PHE A 139 -7.16 12.20 -7.95
CA PHE A 139 -7.51 13.52 -8.44
C PHE A 139 -8.08 14.35 -7.29
N GLY A 140 -7.53 15.52 -7.06
CA GLY A 140 -7.95 16.33 -5.93
C GLY A 140 -7.90 17.82 -6.16
N ARG A 141 -8.48 18.56 -5.22
CA ARG A 141 -8.57 20.01 -5.24
C ARG A 141 -8.08 20.61 -3.94
N GLN A 142 -7.21 21.60 -4.05
CA GLN A 142 -6.79 22.44 -2.94
C GLN A 142 -7.96 23.29 -2.44
N LEU A 143 -8.16 23.32 -1.12
CA LEU A 143 -9.26 24.03 -0.46
C LEU A 143 -8.84 25.40 0.06
N ASN A 144 -7.62 25.53 0.54
CA ASN A 144 -7.12 26.76 1.13
C ASN A 144 -6.40 27.65 0.11
N THR A 145 -6.18 28.92 0.50
CA THR A 145 -5.45 29.92 -0.28
C THR A 145 -4.17 30.39 0.40
N SER A 146 -3.78 29.78 1.53
CA SER A 146 -2.55 30.11 2.21
C SER A 146 -1.35 29.73 1.36
N LYS A 147 -0.32 30.55 1.35
CA LYS A 147 0.94 30.25 0.65
C LYS A 147 1.73 29.14 1.33
N SER A 148 1.80 29.17 2.68
CA SER A 148 2.60 28.22 3.47
C SER A 148 1.91 26.88 3.75
N HIS A 149 0.61 26.77 3.48
CA HIS A 149 -0.19 25.58 3.73
C HIS A 149 -0.91 25.15 2.46
N ASP A 150 -0.94 23.87 2.18
CA ASP A 150 -1.71 23.26 1.10
C ASP A 150 -2.58 22.16 1.70
N VAL A 151 -3.87 22.46 1.84
CA VAL A 151 -4.90 21.51 2.30
C VAL A 151 -5.78 21.18 1.12
N GLY A 152 -6.07 19.92 0.91
CA GLY A 152 -6.98 19.52 -0.14
C GLY A 152 -7.65 18.19 0.11
N ILE A 153 -8.67 17.93 -0.70
CA ILE A 153 -9.45 16.70 -0.73
C ILE A 153 -9.62 16.22 -2.15
N GLY A 154 -9.91 14.96 -2.30
CA GLY A 154 -10.16 14.38 -3.61
C GLY A 154 -10.63 12.94 -3.55
N GLY A 155 -10.63 12.32 -4.72
CA GLY A 155 -10.94 10.92 -4.88
C GLY A 155 -9.99 10.27 -5.89
N GLY A 156 -9.92 8.99 -5.85
CA GLY A 156 -9.02 8.23 -6.70
C GLY A 156 -9.43 6.77 -6.84
N LEU A 157 -8.54 6.04 -7.46
CA LEU A 157 -8.65 4.62 -7.70
C LEU A 157 -7.36 3.95 -7.26
N HIS A 158 -7.49 2.84 -6.54
CA HIS A 158 -6.42 1.91 -6.26
C HIS A 158 -6.60 0.68 -7.14
N LEU A 159 -5.61 0.38 -7.96
CA LEU A 159 -5.52 -0.86 -8.72
C LEU A 159 -4.57 -1.77 -7.97
N PHE A 160 -5.10 -2.89 -7.51
CA PHE A 160 -4.36 -3.95 -6.84
C PHE A 160 -4.16 -5.11 -7.79
N ASP A 161 -2.98 -5.69 -7.78
CA ASP A 161 -2.67 -6.99 -8.34
C ASP A 161 -2.11 -7.82 -7.19
N ILE A 162 -2.83 -8.84 -6.79
CA ILE A 162 -2.50 -9.70 -5.66
C ILE A 162 -2.41 -11.12 -6.16
N GLY A 163 -1.32 -11.81 -5.81
CA GLY A 163 -1.14 -13.19 -6.17
C GLY A 163 -0.44 -13.99 -5.08
N ALA A 164 -0.72 -15.29 -5.06
CA ALA A 164 -0.03 -16.25 -4.25
C ALA A 164 0.41 -17.45 -5.11
N PHE A 165 1.50 -18.08 -4.74
CA PHE A 165 1.96 -19.29 -5.43
C PHE A 165 2.57 -20.30 -4.46
N ILE A 166 2.49 -21.55 -4.84
CA ILE A 166 3.27 -22.64 -4.28
C ILE A 166 4.06 -23.31 -5.39
N GLU A 167 5.34 -23.60 -5.13
CA GLU A 167 6.24 -24.29 -6.02
C GLU A 167 7.02 -25.33 -5.21
N GLY A 168 6.95 -26.59 -5.63
CA GLY A 168 7.61 -27.67 -4.90
C GLY A 168 7.69 -28.94 -5.71
N GLU A 169 8.23 -29.98 -5.09
CA GLU A 169 8.30 -31.30 -5.68
C GLU A 169 7.01 -32.08 -5.39
N ILE A 170 6.50 -32.72 -6.42
CA ILE A 170 5.33 -33.60 -6.35
C ILE A 170 5.70 -34.99 -6.85
N LEU A 171 5.01 -36.00 -6.36
CA LEU A 171 5.16 -37.38 -6.83
C LEU A 171 4.07 -37.69 -7.87
N ILE A 172 4.48 -37.97 -9.10
CA ILE A 172 3.59 -38.44 -10.18
C ILE A 172 4.03 -39.85 -10.55
N ASN A 173 3.19 -40.85 -10.29
CA ASN A 173 3.48 -42.23 -10.61
C ASN A 173 4.84 -42.72 -10.09
N GLY A 174 5.23 -42.29 -8.87
CA GLY A 174 6.51 -42.67 -8.26
C GLY A 174 7.73 -41.89 -8.78
N THR A 175 7.53 -40.92 -9.65
CA THR A 175 8.60 -40.03 -10.15
C THR A 175 8.43 -38.62 -9.59
N THR A 176 9.51 -38.06 -9.05
CA THR A 176 9.52 -36.69 -8.55
C THR A 176 9.53 -35.71 -9.72
N ALA A 177 8.61 -34.77 -9.75
CA ALA A 177 8.54 -33.69 -10.72
C ALA A 177 8.36 -32.34 -10.01
N ALA A 178 8.92 -31.27 -10.58
CA ALA A 178 8.65 -29.92 -10.08
C ALA A 178 7.28 -29.44 -10.56
N ALA A 179 6.49 -28.89 -9.66
CA ALA A 179 5.21 -28.29 -9.97
C ALA A 179 5.12 -26.88 -9.35
N ARG A 180 4.42 -26.00 -10.06
CA ARG A 180 4.04 -24.67 -9.59
C ARG A 180 2.55 -24.46 -9.81
N ARG A 181 1.91 -23.90 -8.81
CA ARG A 181 0.52 -23.43 -8.86
C ARG A 181 0.47 -22.01 -8.37
N SER A 182 -0.36 -21.18 -8.98
CA SER A 182 -0.55 -19.80 -8.58
C SER A 182 -2.00 -19.39 -8.75
N VAL A 183 -2.43 -18.48 -7.90
CA VAL A 183 -3.70 -17.76 -7.96
C VAL A 183 -3.39 -16.29 -7.88
N GLY A 184 -4.21 -15.48 -8.51
CA GLY A 184 -4.12 -14.02 -8.41
C GLY A 184 -5.42 -13.41 -8.87
N ASP A 185 -5.67 -12.21 -8.38
CA ASP A 185 -6.81 -11.38 -8.79
C ASP A 185 -6.41 -9.91 -8.84
N ASP A 186 -7.10 -9.17 -9.70
CA ASP A 186 -6.96 -7.73 -9.85
C ASP A 186 -8.21 -7.08 -9.26
N ALA A 187 -8.02 -6.11 -8.38
CA ALA A 187 -9.11 -5.34 -7.79
C ALA A 187 -8.95 -3.85 -8.08
N LEU A 188 -10.04 -3.21 -8.44
CA LEU A 188 -10.13 -1.77 -8.62
C LEU A 188 -11.02 -1.19 -7.53
N LEU A 189 -10.40 -0.49 -6.57
CA LEU A 189 -11.11 0.08 -5.42
C LEU A 189 -11.09 1.61 -5.48
N PRO A 190 -12.25 2.28 -5.46
CA PRO A 190 -12.32 3.73 -5.34
C PRO A 190 -11.89 4.16 -3.94
N ASN A 191 -11.33 5.36 -3.82
CA ASN A 191 -11.01 5.94 -2.52
C ASN A 191 -11.33 7.43 -2.47
N ILE A 192 -11.59 7.93 -1.29
CA ILE A 192 -11.58 9.36 -0.98
C ILE A 192 -10.36 9.67 -0.13
N GLY A 193 -9.84 10.87 -0.23
CA GLY A 193 -8.66 11.23 0.53
C GLY A 193 -8.49 12.70 0.75
N ALA A 194 -7.57 13.01 1.65
CA ALA A 194 -7.17 14.37 2.00
C ALA A 194 -5.65 14.44 2.12
N TRP A 195 -5.13 15.63 1.89
CA TRP A 195 -3.73 15.92 2.16
C TRP A 195 -3.55 17.25 2.89
N TYR A 196 -2.44 17.33 3.59
CA TYR A 196 -1.94 18.55 4.17
C TYR A 196 -0.44 18.63 3.93
N LYS A 197 0.02 19.75 3.35
CA LYS A 197 1.42 20.08 3.21
C LYS A 197 1.67 21.42 3.90
N TYR A 198 2.79 21.55 4.57
CA TYR A 198 3.18 22.75 5.27
C TYR A 198 4.65 23.08 5.00
N SER A 199 4.91 24.26 4.51
CA SER A 199 6.27 24.80 4.36
C SER A 199 6.73 25.35 5.71
N ILE A 200 7.50 24.56 6.45
CA ILE A 200 8.10 24.98 7.72
C ILE A 200 9.15 26.07 7.47
N SER A 201 9.87 25.93 6.36
CA SER A 201 10.86 26.85 5.85
C SER A 201 11.10 26.60 4.36
N PRO A 202 11.88 27.43 3.65
CA PRO A 202 12.24 27.16 2.26
C PRO A 202 12.94 25.81 2.04
N ARG A 203 13.51 25.23 3.09
CA ARG A 203 14.22 23.95 3.01
C ARG A 203 13.46 22.77 3.61
N TRP A 204 12.47 23.00 4.46
CA TRP A 204 11.76 21.94 5.17
C TRP A 204 10.26 22.00 4.94
N ALA A 205 9.67 20.89 4.57
CA ALA A 205 8.22 20.73 4.46
C ALA A 205 7.73 19.49 5.17
N LEU A 206 6.59 19.65 5.84
CA LEU A 206 5.77 18.56 6.35
C LEU A 206 4.77 18.13 5.27
N ARG A 207 4.57 16.83 5.10
CA ARG A 207 3.54 16.26 4.22
C ARG A 207 2.73 15.23 4.97
N THR A 208 1.42 15.31 4.85
CA THR A 208 0.52 14.28 5.36
C THR A 208 -0.48 13.89 4.29
N ARG A 209 -0.92 12.64 4.33
CA ARG A 209 -1.96 12.11 3.47
C ARG A 209 -2.80 11.11 4.25
N LEU A 210 -4.09 11.14 3.95
CA LEU A 210 -5.07 10.20 4.44
C LEU A 210 -5.93 9.75 3.25
N ASP A 211 -6.01 8.46 2.98
CA ASP A 211 -6.96 7.88 2.05
C ASP A 211 -7.84 6.87 2.79
N LEU A 212 -9.10 6.88 2.48
CA LEU A 212 -10.12 6.02 3.08
C LEU A 212 -10.98 5.41 1.98
N LEU A 213 -11.32 4.15 2.15
CA LEU A 213 -12.38 3.48 1.46
C LEU A 213 -13.11 2.61 2.48
N SER A 214 -14.43 2.66 2.45
CA SER A 214 -15.29 1.64 3.01
C SER A 214 -16.39 1.44 1.98
N ALA A 215 -16.39 0.33 1.30
CA ALA A 215 -17.30 0.09 0.20
C ALA A 215 -17.73 -1.39 0.16
N ASP A 216 -18.95 -1.56 -0.24
CA ASP A 216 -19.56 -2.82 -0.66
C ASP A 216 -19.95 -2.59 -2.13
N VAL A 217 -19.14 -3.11 -3.06
CA VAL A 217 -19.29 -2.86 -4.50
C VAL A 217 -19.17 -4.17 -5.28
N GLY A 218 -20.29 -4.66 -5.77
CA GLY A 218 -20.34 -5.90 -6.55
C GLY A 218 -19.95 -7.11 -5.71
N ASP A 219 -18.88 -7.77 -6.10
CA ASP A 219 -18.36 -8.97 -5.43
C ASP A 219 -17.31 -8.66 -4.35
N TYR A 220 -17.13 -7.37 -4.03
CA TYR A 220 -16.11 -6.91 -3.09
C TYR A 220 -16.75 -6.09 -1.96
N ASP A 221 -16.43 -6.44 -0.74
CA ASP A 221 -16.69 -5.63 0.45
C ASP A 221 -15.39 -5.38 1.20
N GLY A 222 -15.19 -4.17 1.72
CA GLY A 222 -13.95 -3.93 2.43
C GLY A 222 -13.68 -2.54 2.93
N LEU A 223 -12.55 -2.45 3.61
CA LEU A 223 -11.96 -1.24 4.19
C LEU A 223 -10.54 -1.05 3.67
N LEU A 224 -10.21 0.17 3.24
CA LEU A 224 -8.84 0.61 3.02
C LEU A 224 -8.56 1.85 3.84
N LEU A 225 -7.47 1.83 4.57
CA LEU A 225 -6.91 2.97 5.27
C LEU A 225 -5.46 3.15 4.83
N ASN A 226 -5.12 4.34 4.31
CA ASN A 226 -3.75 4.68 3.96
C ASN A 226 -3.39 6.03 4.57
N VAL A 227 -2.40 6.05 5.46
CA VAL A 227 -1.91 7.24 6.14
C VAL A 227 -0.43 7.40 5.87
N ALA A 228 -0.02 8.60 5.49
CA ALA A 228 1.39 8.95 5.35
C ALA A 228 1.69 10.25 6.10
N LEU A 229 2.79 10.25 6.82
CA LEU A 229 3.35 11.44 7.48
C LEU A 229 4.83 11.53 7.11
N GLY A 230 5.26 12.65 6.55
CA GLY A 230 6.62 12.81 6.08
C GLY A 230 7.21 14.19 6.28
N LEU A 231 8.53 14.18 6.39
CA LEU A 231 9.36 15.37 6.44
C LEU A 231 10.27 15.36 5.21
N ASN A 232 10.33 16.49 4.49
CA ASN A 232 11.09 16.63 3.27
C ASN A 232 12.05 17.79 3.38
N PHE A 233 13.28 17.56 2.92
CA PHE A 233 14.39 18.51 2.93
C PHE A 233 14.80 18.86 1.51
N ARG A 234 14.75 20.12 1.13
CA ARG A 234 15.29 20.65 -0.12
C ARG A 234 16.79 20.81 0.00
N ALA A 235 17.54 19.93 -0.67
CA ALA A 235 19.01 20.00 -0.71
C ALA A 235 19.49 20.99 -1.78
N PHE A 236 18.86 20.96 -2.96
CA PHE A 236 19.16 21.80 -4.11
C PHE A 236 17.86 22.43 -4.65
N GLU A 237 17.97 23.30 -5.64
CA GLU A 237 16.80 23.99 -6.22
C GLU A 237 15.73 23.02 -6.73
N HIS A 238 16.14 21.93 -7.37
CA HIS A 238 15.27 20.94 -8.00
C HIS A 238 15.31 19.56 -7.34
N VAL A 239 16.10 19.38 -6.27
CA VAL A 239 16.31 18.08 -5.64
C VAL A 239 16.18 18.17 -4.13
N GLY A 240 15.46 17.21 -3.57
CA GLY A 240 15.30 17.05 -2.13
C GLY A 240 15.37 15.59 -1.71
N PHE A 241 15.28 15.40 -0.40
CA PHE A 241 15.23 14.09 0.26
C PHE A 241 14.04 14.07 1.21
N GLY A 242 13.32 12.95 1.22
CA GLY A 242 12.16 12.76 2.09
C GLY A 242 12.33 11.55 2.97
N LEU A 243 11.80 11.66 4.18
CA LEU A 243 11.60 10.55 5.10
C LEU A 243 10.14 10.57 5.56
N ASN A 244 9.43 9.51 5.24
CA ASN A 244 8.00 9.40 5.51
C ASN A 244 7.75 8.13 6.31
N TYR A 245 6.76 8.15 7.18
CA TYR A 245 6.18 6.97 7.79
C TYR A 245 4.83 6.70 7.16
N ASN A 246 4.68 5.52 6.59
CA ASN A 246 3.46 5.10 5.93
C ASN A 246 2.80 3.99 6.73
N TYR A 247 1.48 4.06 6.84
CA TYR A 247 0.60 3.01 7.36
C TYR A 247 -0.45 2.72 6.31
N PHE A 248 -0.56 1.48 5.91
CA PHE A 248 -1.52 1.00 4.94
C PHE A 248 -2.20 -0.26 5.49
N GLU A 249 -3.51 -0.26 5.50
CA GLU A 249 -4.35 -1.38 5.91
C GLU A 249 -5.41 -1.61 4.85
N LEU A 250 -5.53 -2.84 4.43
CA LEU A 250 -6.52 -3.32 3.48
C LEU A 250 -7.16 -4.57 4.08
N ASP A 251 -8.49 -4.54 4.15
CA ASP A 251 -9.32 -5.68 4.54
C ASP A 251 -10.42 -5.79 3.48
N VAL A 252 -10.37 -6.82 2.64
CA VAL A 252 -11.29 -7.01 1.51
C VAL A 252 -11.79 -8.43 1.49
N GLY A 253 -13.11 -8.58 1.60
CA GLY A 253 -13.82 -9.79 1.28
C GLY A 253 -14.13 -9.86 -0.22
N ILE A 254 -14.03 -11.04 -0.79
CA ILE A 254 -14.31 -11.33 -2.19
C ILE A 254 -15.31 -12.48 -2.26
N ASP A 255 -16.48 -12.26 -2.86
CA ASP A 255 -17.54 -13.26 -3.02
C ASP A 255 -17.91 -13.40 -4.50
N LYS A 256 -17.05 -14.08 -5.27
CA LYS A 256 -17.30 -14.43 -6.67
C LYS A 256 -17.85 -15.84 -6.81
N SER A 257 -18.46 -16.13 -7.94
CA SER A 257 -19.04 -17.45 -8.25
C SER A 257 -18.02 -18.59 -8.26
N ASP A 258 -16.79 -18.29 -8.58
CA ASP A 258 -15.66 -19.23 -8.74
C ASP A 258 -14.60 -19.10 -7.67
N TRP A 259 -14.68 -18.08 -6.82
CA TRP A 259 -13.75 -17.84 -5.73
C TRP A 259 -14.38 -17.02 -4.60
N ARG A 260 -14.14 -17.46 -3.35
CA ARG A 260 -14.42 -16.71 -2.12
C ARG A 260 -13.17 -16.62 -1.28
N GLY A 261 -12.94 -15.48 -0.66
CA GLY A 261 -11.80 -15.31 0.23
C GLY A 261 -11.75 -13.95 0.88
N ASP A 262 -10.90 -13.85 1.89
CA ASP A 262 -10.61 -12.64 2.61
C ASP A 262 -9.13 -12.30 2.43
N ILE A 263 -8.84 -11.05 2.18
CA ILE A 263 -7.49 -10.51 2.09
C ILE A 263 -7.36 -9.45 3.17
N GLU A 264 -6.58 -9.74 4.19
CA GLU A 264 -6.20 -8.77 5.20
C GLU A 264 -4.71 -8.50 5.09
N THR A 265 -4.33 -7.27 4.88
CA THR A 265 -2.92 -6.90 4.80
C THR A 265 -2.65 -5.56 5.47
N THR A 266 -1.60 -5.52 6.28
CA THR A 266 -1.12 -4.31 6.93
C THR A 266 0.35 -4.11 6.59
N TYR A 267 0.66 -2.94 6.06
CA TYR A 267 2.02 -2.48 5.83
C TYR A 267 2.23 -1.18 6.59
N HIS A 268 3.25 -1.12 7.42
CA HIS A 268 3.66 0.12 8.04
C HIS A 268 5.18 0.21 8.08
N GLY A 269 5.73 1.41 7.94
CA GLY A 269 7.17 1.55 7.94
C GLY A 269 7.67 2.86 7.39
N VAL A 270 8.98 2.91 7.20
CA VAL A 270 9.69 4.09 6.73
C VAL A 270 9.85 4.05 5.21
N TYR A 271 9.50 5.14 4.55
CA TYR A 271 9.76 5.39 3.13
C TYR A 271 10.78 6.51 3.00
N ALA A 272 11.95 6.20 2.44
CA ALA A 272 13.01 7.15 2.14
C ALA A 272 13.03 7.42 0.64
N ASN A 273 13.02 8.70 0.24
CA ASN A 273 12.94 9.08 -1.16
C ASN A 273 13.87 10.24 -1.53
N VAL A 274 14.21 10.28 -2.82
CA VAL A 274 14.73 11.47 -3.50
C VAL A 274 13.57 12.12 -4.25
N SER A 275 13.44 13.43 -4.10
CA SER A 275 12.38 14.24 -4.70
C SER A 275 12.95 15.15 -5.77
N PHE A 276 12.28 15.21 -6.91
CA PHE A 276 12.59 16.12 -8.01
C PHE A 276 11.44 17.12 -8.18
N TYR A 277 11.74 18.40 -8.30
CA TYR A 277 10.77 19.49 -8.36
C TYR A 277 10.91 20.30 -9.66
N TYR A 278 9.78 20.55 -10.36
CA TYR A 278 9.72 21.31 -11.60
C TYR A 278 8.49 22.22 -11.68
#